data_07e6263aa24958b1d91543a71d46765e
#
_entry.id   07e6263aa24958b1d91543a71d46765e
#
_cell.length_a   1.000
_cell.length_b   1.000
_cell.length_c   1.000
_cell.angle_alpha   90.00
_cell.angle_beta   90.00
_cell.angle_gamma   90.00
#
_symmetry.space_group_name_H-M   'P 1'
#
loop_
_entity.id
_entity.type
_entity.pdbx_description
1 polymer ?
#
loop_
_entity_poly.entity_id
_entity_poly.type
_entity_poly.pdbx_seq_one_letter_code
_entity_poly.pdbx_strand_id
1 'polypeptide(L)'
;MSPTPTFAESTFVLRMRDASFFATDLFREGFGSAFPKPHDGALLAIPTPRESWHQYVAFYKWSDANVEPVAFINYIRFENVYLEGGVCARRNFYRRLPAEHWRECKSRGGIVQIVMEQAMRELDDADAWFGHTSNQPAWQVGERIGYQVTAHPYLIVKWFRELPEARKREIENQVNSIGAF
;
A
#
# COMPACT_ATOMS: atom_id res chain seq x y z
N MET A 1 -12.69 34.26 -11.34
CA MET A 1 -12.07 33.37 -10.33
C MET A 1 -12.02 31.99 -10.96
N SER A 2 -10.84 31.39 -11.03
CA SER A 2 -10.75 29.97 -11.48
C SER A 2 -11.49 29.09 -10.49
N PRO A 3 -12.18 28.02 -10.95
CA PRO A 3 -12.83 27.08 -10.04
C PRO A 3 -11.78 26.44 -9.13
N THR A 4 -12.17 26.16 -7.89
CA THR A 4 -11.32 25.39 -6.97
C THR A 4 -11.15 23.98 -7.53
N PRO A 5 -9.91 23.45 -7.64
CA PRO A 5 -9.70 22.11 -8.15
C PRO A 5 -10.39 21.08 -7.26
N THR A 6 -10.86 19.99 -7.84
CA THR A 6 -11.44 18.84 -7.11
C THR A 6 -10.34 18.06 -6.36
N PHE A 7 -10.74 17.16 -5.47
CA PHE A 7 -9.78 16.24 -4.83
C PHE A 7 -9.04 15.38 -5.85
N ALA A 8 -9.73 14.90 -6.89
CA ALA A 8 -9.13 14.11 -7.95
C ALA A 8 -8.07 14.89 -8.76
N GLU A 9 -8.30 16.19 -9.02
CA GLU A 9 -7.33 17.06 -9.69
C GLU A 9 -6.16 17.46 -8.79
N SER A 10 -6.37 17.42 -7.48
CA SER A 10 -5.35 17.73 -6.46
C SER A 10 -4.55 16.53 -5.99
N THR A 11 -4.94 15.30 -6.39
CA THR A 11 -4.32 14.06 -5.90
C THR A 11 -3.80 13.23 -7.05
N PHE A 12 -2.56 12.77 -6.95
CA PHE A 12 -1.96 11.87 -7.93
C PHE A 12 -1.06 10.83 -7.25
N VAL A 13 -0.91 9.69 -7.88
CA VAL A 13 -0.08 8.58 -7.40
C VAL A 13 1.04 8.34 -8.39
N LEU A 14 2.26 8.24 -7.90
CA LEU A 14 3.44 7.94 -8.71
C LEU A 14 4.04 6.61 -8.26
N ARG A 15 4.33 5.74 -9.22
CA ARG A 15 5.23 4.61 -9.04
C ARG A 15 6.66 5.11 -9.10
N MET A 16 7.48 4.74 -8.13
CA MET A 16 8.85 5.20 -7.99
C MET A 16 9.80 4.01 -7.88
N ARG A 17 10.96 4.13 -8.48
CA ARG A 17 12.02 3.13 -8.33
C ARG A 17 12.61 3.13 -6.91
N ASP A 18 12.65 4.31 -6.29
CA ASP A 18 13.09 4.51 -4.91
C ASP A 18 12.29 5.66 -4.30
N ALA A 19 11.39 5.32 -3.40
CA ALA A 19 10.57 6.27 -2.65
C ALA A 19 11.08 6.48 -1.21
N SER A 20 12.26 5.97 -0.85
CA SER A 20 12.79 5.99 0.52
C SER A 20 12.80 7.37 1.14
N PHE A 21 13.08 8.40 0.35
CA PHE A 21 13.05 9.79 0.79
C PHE A 21 11.67 10.20 1.32
N PHE A 22 10.61 9.87 0.60
CA PHE A 22 9.22 10.19 0.98
C PHE A 22 8.67 9.22 2.02
N ALA A 23 9.02 7.95 1.88
CA ALA A 23 8.57 6.88 2.77
C ALA A 23 9.07 7.06 4.21
N THR A 24 10.33 7.50 4.38
CA THR A 24 10.96 7.64 5.70
C THR A 24 10.15 8.55 6.64
N ASP A 25 9.70 9.70 6.16
CA ASP A 25 8.94 10.63 6.98
C ASP A 25 7.53 10.11 7.28
N LEU A 26 6.86 9.53 6.28
CA LEU A 26 5.54 8.93 6.47
C LEU A 26 5.57 7.74 7.43
N PHE A 27 6.60 6.89 7.33
CA PHE A 27 6.80 5.76 8.24
C PHE A 27 7.11 6.21 9.67
N ARG A 28 7.95 7.23 9.82
CA ARG A 28 8.26 7.80 11.13
C ARG A 28 7.03 8.36 11.83
N GLU A 29 6.13 9.01 11.08
CA GLU A 29 4.84 9.49 11.60
C GLU A 29 3.89 8.34 11.97
N GLY A 30 3.86 7.26 11.17
CA GLY A 30 2.95 6.13 11.35
C GLY A 30 3.43 5.11 12.38
N PHE A 31 4.71 4.77 12.37
CA PHE A 31 5.28 3.65 13.11
C PHE A 31 6.39 4.03 14.09
N GLY A 32 6.80 5.30 14.12
CA GLY A 32 7.90 5.77 14.99
C GLY A 32 9.31 5.38 14.51
N SER A 33 9.43 4.69 13.38
CA SER A 33 10.70 4.24 12.79
C SER A 33 10.83 4.68 11.34
N ALA A 34 12.06 4.73 10.82
CA ALA A 34 12.27 4.96 9.40
C ALA A 34 11.85 3.73 8.58
N PHE A 35 11.42 3.96 7.35
CA PHE A 35 11.18 2.87 6.40
C PHE A 35 12.49 2.13 6.12
N PRO A 36 12.53 0.79 6.24
CA PRO A 36 13.72 0.01 5.94
C PRO A 36 14.14 0.19 4.48
N LYS A 37 15.44 0.31 4.25
CA LYS A 37 15.94 0.38 2.88
C LYS A 37 15.96 -1.02 2.26
N PRO A 38 15.77 -1.14 0.94
CA PRO A 38 15.76 -2.42 0.25
C PRO A 38 16.98 -3.32 0.51
N HIS A 39 18.10 -2.72 0.91
CA HIS A 39 19.37 -3.41 1.16
C HIS A 39 19.58 -3.86 2.60
N ASP A 40 18.73 -3.43 3.52
CA ASP A 40 18.94 -3.71 4.95
C ASP A 40 18.50 -5.13 5.34
N GLY A 41 17.95 -5.92 4.39
CA GLY A 41 17.47 -7.29 4.61
C GLY A 41 16.36 -7.41 5.68
N ALA A 42 15.84 -6.26 6.13
CA ALA A 42 15.05 -6.18 7.36
C ALA A 42 13.55 -6.40 7.16
N LEU A 43 13.04 -6.36 5.94
CA LEU A 43 11.61 -6.53 5.68
C LEU A 43 11.20 -7.98 5.45
N LEU A 44 12.10 -8.79 4.92
CA LEU A 44 11.83 -10.21 4.69
C LEU A 44 13.00 -11.03 5.20
N ALA A 45 12.71 -12.20 5.77
CA ALA A 45 13.71 -13.20 6.13
C ALA A 45 14.46 -13.77 4.90
N ILE A 46 14.07 -13.35 3.69
CA ILE A 46 14.66 -13.77 2.42
C ILE A 46 15.27 -12.57 1.69
N PRO A 47 16.36 -12.75 0.96
CA PRO A 47 16.95 -11.71 0.12
C PRO A 47 15.93 -11.26 -0.95
N THR A 48 15.65 -9.97 -0.99
CA THR A 48 14.75 -9.38 -2.00
C THR A 48 15.55 -8.40 -2.84
N PRO A 49 15.78 -8.71 -4.12
CA PRO A 49 16.47 -7.79 -5.02
C PRO A 49 15.66 -6.52 -5.23
N ARG A 50 16.34 -5.40 -5.44
CA ARG A 50 15.69 -4.08 -5.54
C ARG A 50 14.64 -4.00 -6.65
N GLU A 51 14.84 -4.69 -7.74
CA GLU A 51 13.91 -4.77 -8.87
C GLU A 51 12.58 -5.44 -8.52
N SER A 52 12.52 -6.22 -7.43
CA SER A 52 11.28 -6.81 -6.94
C SER A 52 10.42 -5.84 -6.11
N TRP A 53 10.91 -4.63 -5.83
CA TRP A 53 10.22 -3.63 -5.04
C TRP A 53 9.43 -2.68 -5.93
N HIS A 54 8.14 -2.52 -5.62
CA HIS A 54 7.21 -1.67 -6.35
C HIS A 54 6.63 -0.64 -5.38
N GLN A 55 7.17 0.55 -5.41
CA GLN A 55 6.87 1.61 -4.46
C GLN A 55 5.94 2.64 -5.08
N TYR A 56 4.89 3.01 -4.36
CA TYR A 56 3.92 4.01 -4.78
C TYR A 56 3.78 5.08 -3.72
N VAL A 57 3.76 6.32 -4.16
CA VAL A 57 3.55 7.50 -3.31
C VAL A 57 2.36 8.28 -3.84
N ALA A 58 1.38 8.53 -2.99
CA ALA A 58 0.35 9.52 -3.27
C ALA A 58 0.82 10.89 -2.84
N PHE A 59 0.60 11.84 -3.70
CA PHE A 59 0.84 13.26 -3.46
C PHE A 59 -0.48 14.02 -3.45
N TYR A 60 -0.53 15.06 -2.63
CA TYR A 60 -1.62 16.01 -2.62
C TYR A 60 -1.08 17.43 -2.86
N LYS A 61 -1.70 18.12 -3.79
CA LYS A 61 -1.35 19.49 -4.20
C LYS A 61 -2.22 20.47 -3.40
N TRP A 62 -1.63 21.11 -2.41
CA TRP A 62 -2.27 22.16 -1.62
C TRP A 62 -2.34 23.49 -2.39
N SER A 63 -1.36 23.75 -3.24
CA SER A 63 -1.26 24.88 -4.17
C SER A 63 -0.25 24.54 -5.25
N ASP A 64 -0.09 25.41 -6.26
CA ASP A 64 0.93 25.22 -7.31
C ASP A 64 2.36 25.12 -6.78
N ALA A 65 2.63 25.78 -5.66
CA ALA A 65 3.94 25.79 -5.01
C ALA A 65 4.07 24.77 -3.86
N ASN A 66 2.99 24.05 -3.51
CA ASN A 66 3.00 23.15 -2.35
C ASN A 66 2.38 21.79 -2.69
N VAL A 67 3.22 20.82 -2.95
CA VAL A 67 2.89 19.41 -3.19
C VAL A 67 3.52 18.58 -2.09
N GLU A 68 2.75 17.73 -1.45
CA GLU A 68 3.16 16.98 -0.26
C GLU A 68 2.89 15.48 -0.44
N PRO A 69 3.83 14.57 -0.09
CA PRO A 69 3.56 13.14 -0.03
C PRO A 69 2.60 12.86 1.14
N VAL A 70 1.51 12.16 0.86
CA VAL A 70 0.43 11.94 1.84
C VAL A 70 0.15 10.47 2.13
N ALA A 71 0.57 9.56 1.27
CA ALA A 71 0.55 8.12 1.53
C ALA A 71 1.64 7.41 0.75
N PHE A 72 2.06 6.27 1.27
CA PHE A 72 3.06 5.40 0.68
C PHE A 72 2.62 3.95 0.83
N ILE A 73 2.93 3.14 -0.18
CA ILE A 73 2.84 1.69 -0.12
C ILE A 73 4.00 1.05 -0.87
N ASN A 74 4.48 -0.07 -0.34
CA ASN A 74 5.49 -0.91 -0.97
C ASN A 74 4.93 -2.31 -1.20
N TYR A 75 5.09 -2.81 -2.42
CA TYR A 75 4.85 -4.21 -2.76
C TYR A 75 6.15 -4.87 -3.17
N ILE A 76 6.35 -6.10 -2.74
CA ILE A 76 7.54 -6.88 -3.04
C ILE A 76 7.11 -8.10 -3.86
N ARG A 77 7.66 -8.23 -5.05
CA ARG A 77 7.45 -9.42 -5.87
C ARG A 77 8.14 -10.61 -5.24
N PHE A 78 7.38 -11.65 -4.97
CA PHE A 78 7.86 -12.94 -4.51
C PHE A 78 7.24 -14.04 -5.37
N GLU A 79 8.03 -14.65 -6.23
CA GLU A 79 7.54 -15.59 -7.24
C GLU A 79 6.35 -15.02 -8.05
N ASN A 80 5.19 -15.64 -7.96
CA ASN A 80 3.96 -15.22 -8.65
C ASN A 80 2.99 -14.43 -7.77
N VAL A 81 3.46 -13.91 -6.62
CA VAL A 81 2.63 -13.10 -5.73
C VAL A 81 3.29 -11.77 -5.40
N TYR A 82 2.50 -10.83 -4.90
CA TYR A 82 3.01 -9.60 -4.28
C TYR A 82 2.75 -9.63 -2.78
N LEU A 83 3.77 -9.19 -2.02
CA LEU A 83 3.71 -9.02 -0.56
C LEU A 83 3.63 -7.53 -0.26
N GLU A 84 2.68 -7.13 0.57
CA GLU A 84 2.54 -5.74 1.03
C GLU A 84 3.57 -5.45 2.11
N GLY A 85 4.73 -4.94 1.70
CA GLY A 85 5.88 -4.66 2.56
C GLY A 85 5.81 -3.30 3.28
N GLY A 86 4.63 -2.84 3.59
CA GLY A 86 4.36 -1.65 4.37
C GLY A 86 3.51 -0.60 3.68
N VAL A 87 2.54 -0.08 4.43
CA VAL A 87 1.63 0.98 4.02
C VAL A 87 1.47 2.02 5.11
N CYS A 88 1.49 3.29 4.76
CA CYS A 88 1.25 4.37 5.70
C CYS A 88 0.62 5.59 5.02
N ALA A 89 -0.05 6.41 5.83
CA ALA A 89 -0.56 7.70 5.41
C ALA A 89 -0.14 8.77 6.40
N ARG A 90 -0.01 10.01 5.92
CA ARG A 90 0.31 11.17 6.75
C ARG A 90 -0.77 11.37 7.81
N ARG A 91 -0.35 11.41 9.06
CA ARG A 91 -1.24 11.38 10.23
C ARG A 91 -2.27 12.52 10.25
N ASN A 92 -1.87 13.71 9.82
CA ASN A 92 -2.72 14.90 9.85
C ASN A 92 -3.36 15.22 8.50
N PHE A 93 -3.20 14.38 7.49
CA PHE A 93 -3.71 14.64 6.14
C PHE A 93 -5.19 14.96 6.13
N TYR A 94 -6.01 14.07 6.66
CA TYR A 94 -7.47 14.22 6.64
C TYR A 94 -7.99 15.46 7.39
N ARG A 95 -7.29 15.90 8.46
CA ARG A 95 -7.67 17.08 9.23
C ARG A 95 -7.39 18.39 8.49
N ARG A 96 -6.47 18.37 7.54
CA ARG A 96 -6.05 19.52 6.74
C ARG A 96 -6.85 19.67 5.45
N LEU A 97 -7.53 18.61 5.01
CA LEU A 97 -8.31 18.65 3.77
C LEU A 97 -9.46 19.67 3.86
N PRO A 98 -9.74 20.40 2.77
CA PRO A 98 -11.02 21.08 2.59
C PRO A 98 -12.18 20.09 2.77
N ALA A 99 -13.30 20.56 3.33
CA ALA A 99 -14.43 19.67 3.65
C ALA A 99 -14.96 18.87 2.45
N GLU A 100 -14.92 19.45 1.25
CA GLU A 100 -15.34 18.79 0.01
C GLU A 100 -14.35 17.70 -0.40
N HIS A 101 -13.04 17.99 -0.36
CA HIS A 101 -11.98 17.04 -0.64
C HIS A 101 -11.97 15.89 0.38
N TRP A 102 -12.24 16.18 1.64
CA TRP A 102 -12.37 15.14 2.68
C TRP A 102 -13.53 14.18 2.35
N ARG A 103 -14.71 14.74 1.97
CA ARG A 103 -15.87 13.91 1.59
C ARG A 103 -15.59 13.05 0.37
N GLU A 104 -14.96 13.61 -0.67
CA GLU A 104 -14.58 12.89 -1.88
C GLU A 104 -13.54 11.79 -1.59
N CYS A 105 -12.48 12.11 -0.85
CA CYS A 105 -11.47 11.13 -0.43
C CYS A 105 -12.10 9.99 0.36
N LYS A 106 -12.98 10.31 1.32
CA LYS A 106 -13.67 9.31 2.13
C LYS A 106 -14.62 8.43 1.32
N SER A 107 -15.36 9.00 0.36
CA SER A 107 -16.25 8.21 -0.52
C SER A 107 -15.49 7.21 -1.38
N ARG A 108 -14.20 7.46 -1.64
CA ARG A 108 -13.27 6.56 -2.34
C ARG A 108 -12.50 5.63 -1.40
N GLY A 109 -12.91 5.51 -0.13
CA GLY A 109 -12.28 4.63 0.86
C GLY A 109 -11.03 5.18 1.54
N GLY A 110 -10.62 6.42 1.22
CA GLY A 110 -9.46 7.08 1.79
C GLY A 110 -8.19 6.96 0.93
N ILE A 111 -7.17 7.75 1.29
CA ILE A 111 -5.96 7.88 0.46
C ILE A 111 -5.18 6.58 0.31
N VAL A 112 -5.15 5.73 1.35
CA VAL A 112 -4.49 4.42 1.29
C VAL A 112 -5.17 3.52 0.27
N GLN A 113 -6.49 3.44 0.28
CA GLN A 113 -7.23 2.64 -0.71
C GLN A 113 -6.95 3.13 -2.14
N ILE A 114 -6.92 4.44 -2.36
CA ILE A 114 -6.63 5.04 -3.68
C ILE A 114 -5.26 4.60 -4.20
N VAL A 115 -4.23 4.61 -3.33
CA VAL A 115 -2.87 4.14 -3.70
C VAL A 115 -2.87 2.64 -4.00
N MET A 116 -3.52 1.84 -3.15
CA MET A 116 -3.61 0.39 -3.35
C MET A 116 -4.30 0.04 -4.67
N GLU A 117 -5.42 0.68 -4.97
CA GLU A 117 -6.15 0.46 -6.22
C GLU A 117 -5.33 0.89 -7.46
N GLN A 118 -4.53 1.96 -7.36
CA GLN A 118 -3.62 2.33 -8.44
C GLN A 118 -2.53 1.26 -8.64
N ALA A 119 -1.91 0.81 -7.55
CA ALA A 119 -0.91 -0.25 -7.61
C ALA A 119 -1.51 -1.55 -8.20
N MET A 120 -2.73 -1.92 -7.79
CA MET A 120 -3.43 -3.10 -8.30
C MET A 120 -3.69 -3.06 -9.81
N ARG A 121 -3.94 -1.89 -10.37
CA ARG A 121 -4.12 -1.73 -11.82
C ARG A 121 -2.82 -1.89 -12.61
N GLU A 122 -1.69 -1.62 -11.97
CA GLU A 122 -0.37 -1.68 -12.62
C GLU A 122 0.36 -3.01 -12.39
N LEU A 123 0.03 -3.72 -11.31
CA LEU A 123 0.66 -4.97 -10.89
C LEU A 123 -0.35 -6.12 -11.00
N ASP A 124 -0.86 -6.36 -12.21
CA ASP A 124 -1.91 -7.33 -12.50
C ASP A 124 -1.38 -8.70 -12.98
N ASP A 125 -0.05 -8.86 -12.95
CA ASP A 125 0.67 -10.03 -13.48
C ASP A 125 0.91 -11.14 -12.42
N ALA A 126 0.31 -11.02 -11.22
CA ALA A 126 0.45 -11.98 -10.14
C ALA A 126 -0.79 -12.88 -9.96
N ASP A 127 -0.61 -14.00 -9.29
CA ASP A 127 -1.70 -14.89 -8.90
C ASP A 127 -2.48 -14.33 -7.70
N ALA A 128 -1.76 -13.69 -6.78
CA ALA A 128 -2.34 -13.11 -5.56
C ALA A 128 -1.50 -11.98 -4.99
N TRP A 129 -2.14 -11.21 -4.12
CA TRP A 129 -1.50 -10.25 -3.22
C TRP A 129 -1.72 -10.65 -1.79
N PHE A 130 -0.67 -10.59 -0.99
CA PHE A 130 -0.71 -10.88 0.43
C PHE A 130 -0.41 -9.63 1.24
N GLY A 131 -1.14 -9.46 2.34
CA GLY A 131 -0.87 -8.47 3.36
C GLY A 131 -0.74 -9.15 4.72
N HIS A 132 -0.05 -8.50 5.65
CA HIS A 132 0.08 -8.95 7.02
C HIS A 132 -0.39 -7.87 7.98
N THR A 133 -1.56 -8.04 8.61
CA THR A 133 -2.14 -7.02 9.48
C THR A 133 -2.87 -7.57 10.69
N SER A 134 -2.60 -6.97 11.86
CA SER A 134 -3.40 -7.12 13.08
C SER A 134 -4.24 -5.86 13.36
N ASN A 135 -4.16 -4.84 12.50
CA ASN A 135 -4.75 -3.53 12.70
C ASN A 135 -6.15 -3.48 12.07
N GLN A 136 -7.18 -3.26 12.88
CA GLN A 136 -8.57 -3.21 12.42
C GLN A 136 -8.83 -2.18 11.30
N PRO A 137 -8.35 -0.92 11.37
CA PRO A 137 -8.48 0.01 10.26
C PRO A 137 -7.82 -0.45 8.96
N ALA A 138 -6.65 -1.07 9.02
CA ALA A 138 -5.99 -1.62 7.83
C ALA A 138 -6.78 -2.80 7.25
N TRP A 139 -7.31 -3.68 8.10
CA TRP A 139 -8.21 -4.76 7.70
C TRP A 139 -9.44 -4.23 6.95
N GLN A 140 -10.10 -3.19 7.47
CA GLN A 140 -11.26 -2.60 6.80
C GLN A 140 -10.96 -2.04 5.40
N VAL A 141 -9.76 -1.53 5.17
CA VAL A 141 -9.33 -1.14 3.82
C VAL A 141 -9.15 -2.39 2.96
N GLY A 142 -8.42 -3.39 3.46
CA GLY A 142 -8.19 -4.65 2.76
C GLY A 142 -9.50 -5.34 2.33
N GLU A 143 -10.44 -5.48 3.26
CA GLU A 143 -11.75 -6.09 3.01
C GLU A 143 -12.52 -5.37 1.87
N ARG A 144 -12.56 -4.03 1.88
CA ARG A 144 -13.23 -3.25 0.83
C ARG A 144 -12.61 -3.44 -0.55
N ILE A 145 -11.32 -3.69 -0.64
CA ILE A 145 -10.63 -3.93 -1.92
C ILE A 145 -10.49 -5.41 -2.26
N GLY A 146 -11.12 -6.29 -1.47
CA GLY A 146 -11.29 -7.71 -1.79
C GLY A 146 -10.27 -8.67 -1.19
N TYR A 147 -9.52 -8.24 -0.15
CA TYR A 147 -8.75 -9.18 0.65
C TYR A 147 -9.64 -10.08 1.49
N GLN A 148 -9.20 -11.29 1.70
CA GLN A 148 -9.83 -12.33 2.51
C GLN A 148 -8.86 -12.81 3.59
N VAL A 149 -9.41 -13.32 4.70
CA VAL A 149 -8.60 -14.00 5.72
C VAL A 149 -8.08 -15.33 5.19
N THR A 150 -6.89 -15.72 5.61
CA THR A 150 -6.34 -17.06 5.37
C THR A 150 -6.51 -17.94 6.60
N ALA A 151 -6.03 -19.17 6.53
CA ALA A 151 -5.91 -20.05 7.69
C ALA A 151 -4.84 -19.60 8.70
N HIS A 152 -3.97 -18.66 8.32
CA HIS A 152 -2.86 -18.16 9.14
C HIS A 152 -3.24 -16.84 9.82
N PRO A 153 -2.93 -16.67 11.12
CA PRO A 153 -3.21 -15.42 11.83
C PRO A 153 -2.55 -14.21 11.15
N TYR A 154 -3.31 -13.14 11.03
CA TYR A 154 -2.88 -11.85 10.48
C TYR A 154 -2.53 -11.85 8.98
N LEU A 155 -2.39 -13.00 8.34
CA LEU A 155 -2.16 -13.10 6.90
C LEU A 155 -3.49 -12.98 6.16
N ILE A 156 -3.53 -12.03 5.22
CA ILE A 156 -4.67 -11.78 4.35
C ILE A 156 -4.25 -11.93 2.89
N VAL A 157 -5.19 -12.31 2.03
CA VAL A 157 -4.91 -12.57 0.61
C VAL A 157 -6.00 -11.99 -0.28
N LYS A 158 -5.61 -11.45 -1.44
CA LYS A 158 -6.49 -11.17 -2.55
C LYS A 158 -6.04 -11.99 -3.74
N TRP A 159 -6.87 -12.92 -4.18
CA TRP A 159 -6.62 -13.72 -5.39
C TRP A 159 -7.07 -12.95 -6.63
N PHE A 160 -6.21 -12.95 -7.66
CA PHE A 160 -6.50 -12.39 -8.98
C PHE A 160 -6.83 -13.45 -10.01
N ARG A 161 -6.43 -14.70 -9.74
CA ARG A 161 -6.67 -15.85 -10.61
C ARG A 161 -7.39 -16.93 -9.83
N GLU A 162 -8.25 -17.64 -10.51
CA GLU A 162 -8.80 -18.87 -9.98
C GLU A 162 -7.74 -19.97 -9.99
N LEU A 163 -7.44 -20.50 -8.82
CA LEU A 163 -6.51 -21.59 -8.61
C LEU A 163 -7.19 -22.72 -7.85
N PRO A 164 -6.76 -23.98 -8.06
CA PRO A 164 -7.22 -25.09 -7.22
C PRO A 164 -6.91 -24.83 -5.75
N GLU A 165 -7.81 -25.24 -4.85
CA GLU A 165 -7.69 -24.99 -3.40
C GLU A 165 -6.39 -25.59 -2.79
N ALA A 166 -5.90 -26.71 -3.33
CA ALA A 166 -4.61 -27.27 -2.92
C ALA A 166 -3.45 -26.30 -3.24
N ARG A 167 -3.48 -25.66 -4.41
CA ARG A 167 -2.46 -24.70 -4.82
C ARG A 167 -2.55 -23.41 -4.01
N LYS A 168 -3.74 -22.91 -3.73
CA LYS A 168 -3.93 -21.73 -2.85
C LYS A 168 -3.31 -21.99 -1.48
N ARG A 169 -3.60 -23.14 -0.86
CA ARG A 169 -3.02 -23.52 0.44
C ARG A 169 -1.50 -23.65 0.42
N GLU A 170 -0.95 -24.19 -0.65
CA GLU A 170 0.51 -24.28 -0.82
C GLU A 170 1.14 -22.88 -0.82
N ILE A 171 0.59 -21.94 -1.61
CA ILE A 171 1.06 -20.54 -1.68
C ILE A 171 0.90 -19.85 -0.32
N GLU A 172 -0.25 -19.99 0.35
CA GLU A 172 -0.47 -19.42 1.68
C GLU A 172 0.56 -19.92 2.71
N ASN A 173 0.84 -21.22 2.72
CA ASN A 173 1.86 -21.81 3.61
C ASN A 173 3.26 -21.28 3.29
N GLN A 174 3.60 -21.16 2.01
CA GLN A 174 4.88 -20.62 1.55
C GLN A 174 5.04 -19.16 2.00
N VAL A 175 4.03 -18.31 1.78
CA VAL A 175 4.04 -16.92 2.20
C VAL A 175 4.10 -16.80 3.72
N ASN A 176 3.32 -17.59 4.44
CA ASN A 176 3.35 -17.60 5.91
C ASN A 176 4.72 -17.97 6.46
N SER A 177 5.47 -18.83 5.77
CA SER A 177 6.83 -19.21 6.21
C SER A 177 7.86 -18.10 6.13
N ILE A 178 7.58 -17.04 5.37
CA ILE A 178 8.43 -15.83 5.29
C ILE A 178 8.37 -15.04 6.60
N GLY A 179 7.28 -15.14 7.34
CA GLY A 179 7.01 -14.33 8.52
C GLY A 179 6.31 -13.00 8.18
N ALA A 180 6.34 -12.05 9.11
CA ALA A 180 5.77 -10.73 8.89
C ALA A 180 6.61 -9.93 7.87
N PHE A 181 5.95 -9.22 6.97
CA PHE A 181 6.53 -8.38 5.91
C PHE A 181 5.85 -7.03 5.84
#